data_56d41a6e1c64c2354a4460b0eec2fc39
#
_entry.id   56d41a6e1c64c2354a4460b0eec2fc39
#
_cell.length_a   1.000
_cell.length_b   1.000
_cell.length_c   1.000
_cell.angle_alpha   90.00
_cell.angle_beta   90.00
_cell.angle_gamma   90.00
#
_symmetry.space_group_name_H-M   'P 1'
#
loop_
_entity.id
_entity.type
_entity.pdbx_description
1 polymer ?
#
loop_
_entity_poly.entity_id
_entity_poly.type
_entity_poly.pdbx_seq_one_letter_code
_entity_poly.pdbx_strand_id
1 'polypeptide(L)'
;MKASDKMFVEAIVFWAAWCVLLLFGEAASVSERPWPCPHKCDCRNEKLQVNCSWKHLTGVPEGLSVDTQSLNLSHNRLRTLGRRQFNELAQLWELDLSYNVISMIEVDAFQGLQSLRTLFLKNNRLKIIPVGVFSGLHSLQILDISDNEILVFLDYTFRELVSLHLLEAGVNDLVFISHRAFTDLQNLQELNVDRCNLTSIPTEALSQLQCLTRLRLRRLSISILPNNSFRRMLRLHTLEITHWPSLDTVAGNSLMGLNVTFLTISHCNLTAVPYTALRHLAYLRYLDLSYNPITALHGNLLSDLQRLQEFHLAGGNLLKIELGAFRGLGFFHLLNVSSNQLSTLEEGVFHSVGNLQTLRLDGNPLACDCRLLWVVRRRLRLDFDGHSPSCSTPEMVRNREFRDFSEAELPGLFTCRQARIVDRRPQELKVEEGTTVVFDCSADGDPSPSISWMSNQQKALSSTGRVRVLNNGTLEVRYAQVQDSGTFLCMASNAAGNDNISVSLHVLQLPSTHNRTASHFSQESLTLVPAPSAPNTTAQVASSFPFDAKTLVIAMTMGFLSFLSSVAICFVFMFFWSQSQGQIKHNANIDFVPRTSMGGGGGDGVDTGKFTMKLI
;
A
#
# COMPACT_ATOMS: atom_id res chain seq x y z
N MET A 1 27.06 -5.33 102.50
CA MET A 1 26.16 -4.44 101.77
C MET A 1 26.68 -4.20 100.35
N LYS A 2 26.67 -5.17 99.47
CA LYS A 2 26.99 -4.95 98.02
C LYS A 2 26.41 -6.03 97.10
N ALA A 3 25.59 -6.95 97.54
CA ALA A 3 24.98 -7.99 96.71
C ALA A 3 23.45 -7.86 96.59
N SER A 4 22.81 -7.02 97.45
CA SER A 4 21.34 -6.82 97.41
C SER A 4 20.90 -5.78 96.43
N ASP A 5 21.76 -4.78 96.07
CA ASP A 5 21.37 -3.66 95.17
C ASP A 5 21.40 -4.05 93.68
N LYS A 6 22.21 -5.07 93.34
CA LYS A 6 22.27 -5.54 91.95
C LYS A 6 21.04 -6.34 91.50
N MET A 7 20.48 -7.14 92.43
CA MET A 7 19.26 -7.93 92.20
C MET A 7 18.01 -7.05 92.11
N PHE A 8 18.00 -5.90 92.80
CA PHE A 8 16.86 -4.98 92.77
C PHE A 8 16.83 -4.13 91.46
N VAL A 9 18.02 -3.76 90.97
CA VAL A 9 18.12 -3.01 89.66
C VAL A 9 17.81 -3.91 88.46
N GLU A 10 18.27 -5.19 88.51
CA GLU A 10 17.92 -6.16 87.43
C GLU A 10 16.44 -6.53 87.45
N ALA A 11 15.78 -6.62 88.62
CA ALA A 11 14.34 -6.84 88.68
C ALA A 11 13.51 -5.63 88.13
N ILE A 12 13.95 -4.39 88.40
CA ILE A 12 13.29 -3.20 87.94
C ILE A 12 13.46 -3.06 86.43
N VAL A 13 14.64 -3.37 85.87
CA VAL A 13 14.89 -3.35 84.43
C VAL A 13 14.06 -4.44 83.69
N PHE A 14 13.94 -5.65 84.33
CA PHE A 14 13.07 -6.70 83.77
C PHE A 14 11.59 -6.34 83.80
N TRP A 15 11.12 -5.69 84.88
CA TRP A 15 9.73 -5.24 85.00
C TRP A 15 9.45 -4.05 84.11
N ALA A 16 10.37 -3.12 83.91
CA ALA A 16 10.26 -2.04 83.01
C ALA A 16 10.25 -2.55 81.54
N ALA A 17 11.10 -3.52 81.20
CA ALA A 17 11.08 -4.15 79.84
C ALA A 17 9.78 -4.95 79.62
N TRP A 18 9.21 -5.59 80.61
CA TRP A 18 7.92 -6.30 80.51
C TRP A 18 6.74 -5.35 80.43
N CYS A 19 6.74 -4.24 81.16
CA CYS A 19 5.73 -3.19 81.02
C CYS A 19 5.80 -2.49 79.63
N VAL A 20 7.00 -2.26 79.08
CA VAL A 20 7.17 -1.75 77.71
C VAL A 20 6.71 -2.79 76.71
N LEU A 21 6.95 -4.08 76.88
CA LEU A 21 6.45 -5.14 76.01
C LEU A 21 4.94 -5.33 76.17
N LEU A 22 4.32 -5.08 77.33
CA LEU A 22 2.86 -5.10 77.48
C LEU A 22 2.19 -3.81 76.99
N LEU A 23 2.90 -2.67 76.94
CA LEU A 23 2.38 -1.41 76.35
C LEU A 23 2.60 -1.30 74.87
N PHE A 24 3.50 -2.08 74.26
CA PHE A 24 3.68 -2.22 72.84
C PHE A 24 3.13 -3.51 72.23
N GLY A 25 2.55 -4.40 73.05
CA GLY A 25 1.99 -5.69 72.66
C GLY A 25 0.57 -5.65 72.13
N GLU A 26 -0.10 -4.54 72.20
CA GLU A 26 -1.26 -4.26 71.35
C GLU A 26 -0.78 -3.42 70.13
N ALA A 27 -0.01 -4.05 69.26
CA ALA A 27 -0.13 -3.68 67.88
C ALA A 27 -1.61 -3.83 67.53
N ALA A 28 -2.32 -2.71 67.55
CA ALA A 28 -3.64 -2.64 67.00
C ALA A 28 -3.56 -3.33 65.65
N SER A 29 -4.10 -4.53 65.53
CA SER A 29 -4.56 -5.05 64.29
C SER A 29 -5.52 -3.96 63.80
N VAL A 30 -5.03 -3.07 62.94
CA VAL A 30 -5.88 -2.25 62.13
C VAL A 30 -6.78 -3.29 61.47
N SER A 31 -7.98 -3.45 62.03
CA SER A 31 -9.04 -4.20 61.39
C SER A 31 -9.23 -3.46 60.04
N GLU A 32 -8.49 -3.93 59.03
CA GLU A 32 -8.76 -3.53 57.67
C GLU A 32 -10.23 -3.84 57.50
N ARG A 33 -11.06 -2.78 57.44
CA ARG A 33 -12.45 -2.97 57.09
C ARG A 33 -12.44 -3.76 55.80
N PRO A 34 -13.14 -4.91 55.73
CA PRO A 34 -13.11 -5.72 54.52
C PRO A 34 -13.53 -4.81 53.38
N TRP A 35 -12.65 -4.70 52.40
CA TRP A 35 -12.90 -3.90 51.20
C TRP A 35 -14.23 -4.33 50.59
N PRO A 36 -15.20 -3.43 50.40
CA PRO A 36 -16.55 -3.80 49.97
C PRO A 36 -16.49 -4.45 48.60
N CYS A 37 -16.95 -5.71 48.51
CA CYS A 37 -17.01 -6.49 47.30
C CYS A 37 -18.47 -6.76 46.94
N PRO A 38 -18.92 -6.42 45.73
CA PRO A 38 -20.28 -6.71 45.29
C PRO A 38 -20.55 -8.22 45.32
N HIS A 39 -21.72 -8.62 45.76
CA HIS A 39 -22.12 -10.01 46.08
C HIS A 39 -21.84 -11.03 44.93
N LYS A 40 -21.86 -10.58 43.67
CA LYS A 40 -21.65 -11.44 42.50
C LYS A 40 -20.22 -11.37 41.92
N CYS A 41 -19.33 -10.62 42.53
CA CYS A 41 -18.00 -10.35 42.00
C CYS A 41 -16.91 -11.00 42.85
N ASP A 42 -15.75 -11.20 42.23
CA ASP A 42 -14.56 -11.71 42.90
C ASP A 42 -13.57 -10.56 43.06
N CYS A 43 -13.20 -10.25 44.31
CA CYS A 43 -12.36 -9.08 44.61
C CYS A 43 -10.99 -9.50 45.11
N ARG A 44 -9.94 -8.79 44.65
CA ARG A 44 -8.55 -8.97 45.06
C ARG A 44 -8.07 -7.70 45.75
N ASN A 45 -8.08 -7.72 47.09
CA ASN A 45 -7.74 -6.55 47.91
C ASN A 45 -6.31 -6.03 47.66
N GLU A 46 -5.33 -6.94 47.50
CA GLU A 46 -3.94 -6.56 47.24
C GLU A 46 -3.74 -5.71 46.01
N LYS A 47 -4.61 -5.84 44.99
CA LYS A 47 -4.53 -5.15 43.69
C LYS A 47 -5.67 -4.19 43.47
N LEU A 48 -6.58 -4.00 44.40
CA LEU A 48 -7.79 -3.19 44.28
C LEU A 48 -8.59 -3.51 43.00
N GLN A 49 -8.65 -4.82 42.64
CA GLN A 49 -9.27 -5.33 41.44
C GLN A 49 -10.61 -6.00 41.74
N VAL A 50 -11.63 -5.67 40.99
CA VAL A 50 -12.97 -6.27 41.04
C VAL A 50 -13.24 -6.99 39.74
N ASN A 51 -13.43 -8.30 39.79
CA ASN A 51 -13.77 -9.12 38.64
C ASN A 51 -15.22 -9.59 38.73
N CYS A 52 -16.08 -9.04 37.90
CA CYS A 52 -17.48 -9.41 37.78
C CYS A 52 -17.81 -10.05 36.41
N SER A 53 -16.80 -10.61 35.73
CA SER A 53 -16.99 -11.26 34.43
C SER A 53 -17.81 -12.54 34.54
N TRP A 54 -18.62 -12.86 33.50
CA TRP A 54 -19.45 -14.08 33.42
C TRP A 54 -20.52 -14.24 34.53
N LYS A 55 -20.96 -13.14 35.13
CA LYS A 55 -21.94 -13.15 36.24
C LYS A 55 -23.39 -12.90 35.80
N HIS A 56 -23.65 -12.87 34.49
CA HIS A 56 -24.97 -12.59 33.90
C HIS A 56 -25.57 -11.25 34.36
N LEU A 57 -24.74 -10.26 34.63
CA LEU A 57 -25.16 -8.93 35.06
C LEU A 57 -25.88 -8.18 33.93
N THR A 58 -26.98 -7.48 34.27
CA THR A 58 -27.71 -6.62 33.33
C THR A 58 -27.45 -5.12 33.56
N GLY A 59 -26.75 -4.78 34.64
CA GLY A 59 -26.33 -3.42 35.02
C GLY A 59 -25.01 -3.48 35.80
N VAL A 60 -24.40 -2.33 36.05
CA VAL A 60 -23.23 -2.20 36.91
C VAL A 60 -23.63 -2.53 38.35
N PRO A 61 -22.89 -3.39 39.05
CA PRO A 61 -23.26 -3.78 40.40
C PRO A 61 -23.08 -2.61 41.40
N GLU A 62 -23.99 -2.52 42.36
CA GLU A 62 -23.88 -1.61 43.51
C GLU A 62 -22.84 -2.08 44.51
N GLY A 63 -22.29 -1.16 45.34
CA GLY A 63 -21.34 -1.47 46.39
C GLY A 63 -19.90 -1.66 45.92
N LEU A 64 -19.55 -1.07 44.77
CA LEU A 64 -18.13 -0.97 44.35
C LEU A 64 -17.39 0.00 45.29
N SER A 65 -16.17 -0.37 45.70
CA SER A 65 -15.34 0.54 46.49
C SER A 65 -14.84 1.71 45.68
N VAL A 66 -14.77 2.89 46.28
CA VAL A 66 -14.18 4.11 45.70
C VAL A 66 -12.69 3.94 45.36
N ASP A 67 -12.00 3.01 46.02
CA ASP A 67 -10.58 2.70 45.82
C ASP A 67 -10.36 1.70 44.68
N THR A 68 -11.43 1.22 44.00
CA THR A 68 -11.31 0.26 42.90
C THR A 68 -10.46 0.83 41.78
N GLN A 69 -9.41 0.10 41.43
CA GLN A 69 -8.44 0.48 40.37
C GLN A 69 -8.66 -0.24 39.06
N SER A 70 -9.10 -1.49 39.06
CA SER A 70 -9.43 -2.26 37.86
C SER A 70 -10.79 -2.93 38.06
N LEU A 71 -11.68 -2.74 37.09
CA LEU A 71 -13.04 -3.29 37.08
C LEU A 71 -13.29 -4.06 35.79
N ASN A 72 -13.51 -5.36 35.93
CA ASN A 72 -13.85 -6.23 34.81
C ASN A 72 -15.34 -6.60 34.88
N LEU A 73 -16.13 -6.09 33.92
CA LEU A 73 -17.55 -6.37 33.71
C LEU A 73 -17.78 -7.14 32.39
N SER A 74 -16.73 -7.72 31.80
CA SER A 74 -16.83 -8.41 30.53
C SER A 74 -17.72 -9.67 30.58
N HIS A 75 -18.16 -10.13 29.41
CA HIS A 75 -18.99 -11.34 29.28
C HIS A 75 -20.26 -11.33 30.13
N ASN A 76 -20.96 -10.20 30.13
CA ASN A 76 -22.23 -10.01 30.83
C ASN A 76 -23.37 -9.67 29.84
N ARG A 77 -24.46 -9.10 30.34
CA ARG A 77 -25.65 -8.75 29.55
C ARG A 77 -26.03 -7.27 29.70
N LEU A 78 -25.05 -6.39 29.90
CA LEU A 78 -25.27 -4.96 29.98
C LEU A 78 -25.80 -4.44 28.64
N ARG A 79 -26.85 -3.61 28.65
CA ARG A 79 -27.49 -3.07 27.44
C ARG A 79 -27.24 -1.58 27.27
N THR A 80 -27.19 -0.86 28.35
CA THR A 80 -27.04 0.60 28.38
C THR A 80 -26.08 1.01 29.47
N LEU A 81 -25.33 2.09 29.23
CA LEU A 81 -24.54 2.77 30.25
C LEU A 81 -25.17 4.13 30.48
N GLY A 82 -25.71 4.34 31.69
CA GLY A 82 -26.37 5.58 32.11
C GLY A 82 -25.38 6.67 32.50
N ARG A 83 -25.90 7.89 32.68
CA ARG A 83 -25.07 9.04 33.09
C ARG A 83 -24.44 8.82 34.45
N ARG A 84 -23.17 9.21 34.61
CA ARG A 84 -22.43 9.20 35.88
C ARG A 84 -22.39 7.83 36.57
N GLN A 85 -22.50 6.75 35.83
CA GLN A 85 -22.63 5.40 36.38
C GLN A 85 -21.39 4.94 37.14
N PHE A 86 -20.24 5.57 36.87
CA PHE A 86 -18.94 5.26 37.47
C PHE A 86 -18.33 6.45 38.23
N ASN A 87 -19.11 7.48 38.55
CA ASN A 87 -18.63 8.78 39.06
C ASN A 87 -17.85 8.67 40.40
N GLU A 88 -18.08 7.62 41.19
CA GLU A 88 -17.41 7.38 42.46
C GLU A 88 -16.06 6.70 42.31
N LEU A 89 -15.72 6.16 41.14
CA LEU A 89 -14.55 5.35 40.91
C LEU A 89 -13.36 6.20 40.35
N ALA A 90 -13.01 7.28 41.03
CA ALA A 90 -11.97 8.22 40.56
C ALA A 90 -10.57 7.60 40.44
N GLN A 91 -10.28 6.51 41.14
CA GLN A 91 -9.00 5.77 41.11
C GLN A 91 -8.95 4.72 39.99
N LEU A 92 -10.06 4.49 39.28
CA LEU A 92 -10.15 3.45 38.25
C LEU A 92 -9.23 3.78 37.08
N TRP A 93 -8.24 2.90 36.80
CA TRP A 93 -7.36 3.03 35.66
C TRP A 93 -7.66 2.05 34.51
N GLU A 94 -8.43 0.98 34.80
CA GLU A 94 -8.83 -0.03 33.80
C GLU A 94 -10.31 -0.38 33.96
N LEU A 95 -11.06 -0.32 32.85
CA LEU A 95 -12.47 -0.71 32.79
C LEU A 95 -12.68 -1.62 31.57
N ASP A 96 -13.08 -2.87 31.84
CA ASP A 96 -13.41 -3.85 30.80
C ASP A 96 -14.93 -4.09 30.75
N LEU A 97 -15.55 -3.62 29.68
CA LEU A 97 -16.96 -3.78 29.32
C LEU A 97 -17.15 -4.65 28.08
N SER A 98 -16.10 -5.36 27.65
CA SER A 98 -16.12 -6.19 26.45
C SER A 98 -17.13 -7.34 26.53
N TYR A 99 -17.54 -7.85 25.37
CA TYR A 99 -18.44 -9.02 25.27
C TYR A 99 -19.73 -8.84 26.09
N ASN A 100 -20.39 -7.73 25.88
CA ASN A 100 -21.70 -7.42 26.40
C ASN A 100 -22.71 -7.22 25.25
N VAL A 101 -23.86 -6.64 25.51
CA VAL A 101 -24.86 -6.29 24.52
C VAL A 101 -25.17 -4.78 24.56
N ILE A 102 -24.15 -3.97 24.86
CA ILE A 102 -24.27 -2.52 25.00
C ILE A 102 -24.58 -1.90 23.64
N SER A 103 -25.75 -1.31 23.53
CA SER A 103 -26.21 -0.63 22.30
C SER A 103 -26.28 0.90 22.47
N MET A 104 -26.25 1.40 23.70
CA MET A 104 -26.30 2.83 23.99
C MET A 104 -25.41 3.19 25.17
N ILE A 105 -24.67 4.28 25.02
CA ILE A 105 -23.88 4.93 26.06
C ILE A 105 -24.39 6.37 26.15
N GLU A 106 -24.88 6.79 27.31
CA GLU A 106 -25.31 8.16 27.49
C GLU A 106 -24.14 9.12 27.63
N VAL A 107 -24.31 10.35 27.24
CA VAL A 107 -23.35 11.43 27.48
C VAL A 107 -23.07 11.51 28.98
N ASP A 108 -21.81 11.74 29.36
CA ASP A 108 -21.33 11.73 30.75
C ASP A 108 -21.35 10.34 31.44
N ALA A 109 -21.53 9.21 30.74
CA ALA A 109 -21.51 7.87 31.34
C ALA A 109 -20.19 7.58 32.08
N PHE A 110 -19.08 8.06 31.55
CA PHE A 110 -17.74 7.89 32.14
C PHE A 110 -17.27 9.10 32.95
N GLN A 111 -18.15 10.03 33.28
CA GLN A 111 -17.80 11.21 34.06
C GLN A 111 -17.25 10.80 35.44
N GLY A 112 -16.14 11.42 35.86
CA GLY A 112 -15.45 11.13 37.14
C GLY A 112 -14.26 10.18 37.01
N LEU A 113 -14.12 9.44 35.90
CA LEU A 113 -13.02 8.49 35.69
C LEU A 113 -11.71 9.19 35.22
N GLN A 114 -11.21 10.12 36.03
CA GLN A 114 -10.05 10.96 35.65
C GLN A 114 -8.74 10.16 35.53
N SER A 115 -8.62 9.03 36.25
CA SER A 115 -7.44 8.15 36.23
C SER A 115 -7.51 7.06 35.16
N LEU A 116 -8.60 6.96 34.40
CA LEU A 116 -8.82 5.87 33.45
C LEU A 116 -7.79 5.91 32.32
N ARG A 117 -7.03 4.82 32.17
CA ARG A 117 -6.01 4.64 31.13
C ARG A 117 -6.44 3.66 30.04
N THR A 118 -7.24 2.67 30.41
CA THR A 118 -7.64 1.61 29.49
C THR A 118 -9.14 1.39 29.57
N LEU A 119 -9.81 1.48 28.41
CA LEU A 119 -11.25 1.24 28.27
C LEU A 119 -11.49 0.23 27.14
N PHE A 120 -12.07 -0.91 27.49
CA PHE A 120 -12.48 -1.94 26.55
C PHE A 120 -14.00 -1.96 26.40
N LEU A 121 -14.47 -1.71 25.18
CA LEU A 121 -15.86 -1.78 24.74
C LEU A 121 -16.05 -2.77 23.58
N LYS A 122 -15.04 -3.61 23.36
CA LYS A 122 -15.01 -4.60 22.28
C LYS A 122 -16.18 -5.57 22.33
N ASN A 123 -16.64 -6.02 21.16
CA ASN A 123 -17.69 -7.03 21.03
C ASN A 123 -18.97 -6.62 21.78
N ASN A 124 -19.56 -5.51 21.35
CA ASN A 124 -20.83 -4.96 21.80
C ASN A 124 -21.76 -4.67 20.61
N ARG A 125 -22.78 -3.86 20.76
CA ARG A 125 -23.77 -3.52 19.71
C ARG A 125 -23.89 -2.01 19.49
N LEU A 126 -22.79 -1.28 19.66
CA LEU A 126 -22.76 0.17 19.50
C LEU A 126 -22.91 0.52 18.01
N LYS A 127 -23.91 1.33 17.65
CA LYS A 127 -24.14 1.82 16.28
C LYS A 127 -23.59 3.22 16.06
N ILE A 128 -23.54 4.01 17.12
CA ILE A 128 -23.01 5.37 17.14
C ILE A 128 -22.38 5.64 18.50
N ILE A 129 -21.36 6.46 18.50
CA ILE A 129 -20.76 7.02 19.73
C ILE A 129 -21.22 8.46 19.82
N PRO A 130 -22.09 8.82 20.80
CA PRO A 130 -22.52 10.20 20.97
C PRO A 130 -21.34 11.12 21.27
N VAL A 131 -21.38 12.32 20.71
CA VAL A 131 -20.34 13.35 20.97
C VAL A 131 -20.33 13.69 22.46
N GLY A 132 -19.15 13.73 23.08
CA GLY A 132 -18.99 14.02 24.51
C GLY A 132 -19.06 12.80 25.43
N VAL A 133 -19.28 11.58 24.92
CA VAL A 133 -19.25 10.34 25.73
C VAL A 133 -17.92 10.16 26.47
N PHE A 134 -16.82 10.54 25.84
CA PHE A 134 -15.46 10.39 26.41
C PHE A 134 -14.94 11.67 27.06
N SER A 135 -15.79 12.70 27.25
CA SER A 135 -15.36 13.95 27.89
C SER A 135 -14.83 13.71 29.31
N GLY A 136 -13.71 14.35 29.64
CA GLY A 136 -13.04 14.21 30.92
C GLY A 136 -12.07 13.03 31.02
N LEU A 137 -11.96 12.15 30.02
CA LEU A 137 -11.04 11.00 30.03
C LEU A 137 -9.63 11.40 29.53
N HIS A 138 -9.08 12.48 30.06
CA HIS A 138 -7.78 13.02 29.62
C HIS A 138 -6.60 12.07 29.79
N SER A 139 -6.70 11.11 30.72
CA SER A 139 -5.65 10.10 31.02
C SER A 139 -5.76 8.84 30.16
N LEU A 140 -6.80 8.71 29.31
CA LEU A 140 -7.06 7.49 28.54
C LEU A 140 -5.95 7.28 27.49
N GLN A 141 -5.34 6.09 27.53
CA GLN A 141 -4.21 5.69 26.67
C GLN A 141 -4.63 4.65 25.63
N ILE A 142 -5.51 3.74 25.99
CA ILE A 142 -5.98 2.64 25.15
C ILE A 142 -7.51 2.66 25.13
N LEU A 143 -8.07 2.73 23.92
CA LEU A 143 -9.49 2.59 23.69
C LEU A 143 -9.74 1.49 22.65
N ASP A 144 -10.46 0.44 23.04
CA ASP A 144 -10.88 -0.63 22.13
C ASP A 144 -12.40 -0.61 21.98
N ILE A 145 -12.86 -0.18 20.80
CA ILE A 145 -14.26 -0.16 20.34
C ILE A 145 -14.46 -1.11 19.16
N SER A 146 -13.53 -2.06 18.97
CA SER A 146 -13.60 -3.02 17.88
C SER A 146 -14.76 -3.99 18.04
N ASP A 147 -15.15 -4.65 16.95
CA ASP A 147 -16.18 -5.68 16.94
C ASP A 147 -17.51 -5.15 17.48
N ASN A 148 -17.98 -4.04 16.88
CA ASN A 148 -19.25 -3.38 17.15
C ASN A 148 -20.01 -3.16 15.81
N GLU A 149 -21.12 -2.41 15.85
CA GLU A 149 -21.96 -2.08 14.69
C GLU A 149 -21.85 -0.58 14.35
N ILE A 150 -20.67 0.06 14.63
CA ILE A 150 -20.51 1.52 14.49
C ILE A 150 -20.50 1.89 13.00
N LEU A 151 -21.40 2.81 12.62
CA LEU A 151 -21.59 3.24 11.22
C LEU A 151 -20.76 4.47 10.85
N VAL A 152 -20.59 5.41 11.78
CA VAL A 152 -19.95 6.69 11.52
C VAL A 152 -19.16 7.19 12.73
N PHE A 153 -18.04 7.89 12.48
CA PHE A 153 -17.43 8.77 13.46
C PHE A 153 -17.78 10.21 13.10
N LEU A 154 -18.52 10.88 13.99
CA LEU A 154 -18.93 12.27 13.85
C LEU A 154 -17.79 13.23 14.19
N ASP A 155 -17.96 14.51 13.90
CA ASP A 155 -17.05 15.55 14.37
C ASP A 155 -16.92 15.48 15.89
N TYR A 156 -15.71 15.56 16.40
CA TYR A 156 -15.40 15.56 17.83
C TYR A 156 -15.79 14.29 18.61
N THR A 157 -15.97 13.14 17.92
CA THR A 157 -16.28 11.86 18.58
C THR A 157 -15.26 11.52 19.66
N PHE A 158 -13.97 11.78 19.41
CA PHE A 158 -12.86 11.48 20.33
C PHE A 158 -12.26 12.72 20.99
N ARG A 159 -13.09 13.77 21.15
CA ARG A 159 -12.64 15.01 21.78
C ARG A 159 -12.15 14.78 23.21
N GLU A 160 -11.12 15.53 23.62
CA GLU A 160 -10.48 15.49 24.95
C GLU A 160 -9.64 14.23 25.24
N LEU A 161 -9.55 13.26 24.32
CA LEU A 161 -8.70 12.07 24.49
C LEU A 161 -7.22 12.38 24.16
N VAL A 162 -6.66 13.40 24.79
CA VAL A 162 -5.33 13.94 24.49
C VAL A 162 -4.18 12.98 24.78
N SER A 163 -4.37 12.01 25.69
CA SER A 163 -3.37 10.99 26.04
C SER A 163 -3.52 9.68 25.28
N LEU A 164 -4.46 9.58 24.34
CA LEU A 164 -4.72 8.33 23.64
C LEU A 164 -3.53 7.96 22.73
N HIS A 165 -3.01 6.72 22.89
CA HIS A 165 -1.92 6.16 22.10
C HIS A 165 -2.39 5.08 21.13
N LEU A 166 -3.39 4.28 21.52
CA LEU A 166 -3.94 3.18 20.73
C LEU A 166 -5.45 3.32 20.60
N LEU A 167 -5.94 3.33 19.36
CA LEU A 167 -7.36 3.24 19.04
C LEU A 167 -7.62 1.99 18.18
N GLU A 168 -8.28 0.99 18.78
CA GLU A 168 -8.77 -0.19 18.08
C GLU A 168 -10.24 0.02 17.71
N ALA A 169 -10.51 0.21 16.42
CA ALA A 169 -11.85 0.50 15.89
C ALA A 169 -12.24 -0.44 14.74
N GLY A 170 -11.48 -1.52 14.56
CA GLY A 170 -11.72 -2.50 13.50
C GLY A 170 -12.97 -3.34 13.73
N VAL A 171 -13.39 -4.06 12.71
CA VAL A 171 -14.58 -4.92 12.70
C VAL A 171 -15.83 -4.12 13.12
N ASN A 172 -16.10 -3.07 12.36
CA ASN A 172 -17.28 -2.21 12.51
C ASN A 172 -17.94 -1.99 11.13
N ASP A 173 -19.19 -1.56 11.13
CA ASP A 173 -19.91 -1.19 9.89
C ASP A 173 -19.57 0.22 9.39
N LEU A 174 -18.39 0.73 9.76
CA LEU A 174 -17.95 2.10 9.57
C LEU A 174 -17.84 2.46 8.08
N VAL A 175 -18.74 3.31 7.61
CA VAL A 175 -18.80 3.80 6.21
C VAL A 175 -18.20 5.18 6.03
N PHE A 176 -18.14 5.98 7.11
CA PHE A 176 -17.70 7.37 7.05
C PHE A 176 -17.01 7.82 8.33
N ILE A 177 -15.94 8.60 8.17
CA ILE A 177 -15.21 9.28 9.26
C ILE A 177 -15.22 10.77 8.93
N SER A 178 -15.83 11.57 9.79
CA SER A 178 -15.88 13.02 9.61
C SER A 178 -14.51 13.66 9.72
N HIS A 179 -14.31 14.76 9.01
CA HIS A 179 -13.02 15.46 8.93
C HIS A 179 -12.46 15.93 10.29
N ARG A 180 -13.32 16.13 11.31
CA ARG A 180 -12.93 16.51 12.68
C ARG A 180 -13.12 15.39 13.71
N ALA A 181 -13.31 14.14 13.26
CA ALA A 181 -13.54 13.01 14.16
C ALA A 181 -12.36 12.80 15.12
N PHE A 182 -11.13 12.96 14.64
CA PHE A 182 -9.91 12.73 15.39
C PHE A 182 -9.28 14.00 15.99
N THR A 183 -10.07 15.06 16.13
CA THR A 183 -9.62 16.26 16.85
C THR A 183 -9.21 15.90 18.27
N ASP A 184 -8.10 16.47 18.76
CA ASP A 184 -7.46 16.24 20.06
C ASP A 184 -6.68 14.93 20.20
N LEU A 185 -6.69 14.00 19.22
CA LEU A 185 -5.87 12.78 19.26
C LEU A 185 -4.39 13.07 18.90
N GLN A 186 -3.78 14.04 19.57
CA GLN A 186 -2.43 14.55 19.26
C GLN A 186 -1.32 13.52 19.55
N ASN A 187 -1.56 12.58 20.46
CA ASN A 187 -0.59 11.56 20.87
C ASN A 187 -0.90 10.17 20.32
N LEU A 188 -1.89 10.03 19.45
CA LEU A 188 -2.24 8.73 18.88
C LEU A 188 -1.08 8.17 18.05
N GLN A 189 -0.61 6.98 18.41
CA GLN A 189 0.50 6.28 17.76
C GLN A 189 0.04 5.13 16.87
N GLU A 190 -1.01 4.43 17.25
CA GLU A 190 -1.56 3.30 16.51
C GLU A 190 -3.06 3.47 16.27
N LEU A 191 -3.46 3.32 15.02
CA LEU A 191 -4.86 3.30 14.59
C LEU A 191 -5.15 2.02 13.81
N ASN A 192 -6.18 1.29 14.24
CA ASN A 192 -6.71 0.14 13.53
C ASN A 192 -8.16 0.39 13.13
N VAL A 193 -8.45 0.33 11.81
CA VAL A 193 -9.80 0.39 11.23
C VAL A 193 -10.03 -0.80 10.28
N ASP A 194 -9.49 -1.95 10.63
CA ASP A 194 -9.60 -3.19 9.85
C ASP A 194 -11.06 -3.65 9.71
N ARG A 195 -11.40 -4.26 8.57
CA ARG A 195 -12.74 -4.83 8.32
C ARG A 195 -13.88 -3.82 8.56
N CYS A 196 -13.71 -2.62 8.05
CA CYS A 196 -14.74 -1.60 8.02
C CYS A 196 -15.31 -1.44 6.61
N ASN A 197 -16.46 -0.78 6.47
CA ASN A 197 -17.13 -0.59 5.18
C ASN A 197 -16.71 0.72 4.49
N LEU A 198 -15.51 1.24 4.78
CA LEU A 198 -14.96 2.43 4.13
C LEU A 198 -14.76 2.20 2.64
N THR A 199 -15.25 3.11 1.81
CA THR A 199 -15.10 3.10 0.34
C THR A 199 -14.07 4.09 -0.18
N SER A 200 -13.56 4.97 0.70
CA SER A 200 -12.50 5.94 0.39
C SER A 200 -11.65 6.23 1.62
N ILE A 201 -10.41 6.70 1.39
CA ILE A 201 -9.52 7.11 2.48
C ILE A 201 -10.02 8.42 3.10
N PRO A 202 -10.24 8.50 4.42
CA PRO A 202 -10.66 9.72 5.11
C PRO A 202 -9.46 10.67 5.33
N THR A 203 -8.90 11.19 4.24
CA THR A 203 -7.62 11.94 4.21
C THR A 203 -7.60 13.11 5.18
N GLU A 204 -8.71 13.89 5.26
CA GLU A 204 -8.80 15.06 6.13
C GLU A 204 -8.76 14.68 7.61
N ALA A 205 -9.48 13.63 7.99
CA ALA A 205 -9.47 13.11 9.36
C ALA A 205 -8.08 12.57 9.74
N LEU A 206 -7.51 11.72 8.88
CA LEU A 206 -6.18 11.15 9.09
C LEU A 206 -5.09 12.23 9.19
N SER A 207 -5.21 13.34 8.46
CA SER A 207 -4.24 14.43 8.47
C SER A 207 -4.07 15.13 9.82
N GLN A 208 -4.97 14.90 10.78
CA GLN A 208 -4.91 15.41 12.14
C GLN A 208 -3.99 14.56 13.03
N LEU A 209 -3.76 13.29 12.68
CA LEU A 209 -3.00 12.32 13.46
C LEU A 209 -1.48 12.46 13.23
N GLN A 210 -0.89 13.57 13.68
CA GLN A 210 0.51 13.92 13.39
C GLN A 210 1.54 13.03 14.10
N CYS A 211 1.17 12.35 15.19
CA CYS A 211 2.02 11.44 15.93
C CYS A 211 1.84 9.98 15.56
N LEU A 212 0.97 9.68 14.57
CA LEU A 212 0.70 8.30 14.18
C LEU A 212 1.96 7.64 13.62
N THR A 213 2.32 6.49 14.21
CA THR A 213 3.47 5.68 13.79
C THR A 213 3.08 4.42 13.06
N ARG A 214 1.89 3.87 13.37
CA ARG A 214 1.36 2.66 12.74
C ARG A 214 -0.10 2.84 12.33
N LEU A 215 -0.39 2.60 11.05
CA LEU A 215 -1.73 2.61 10.48
C LEU A 215 -2.04 1.26 9.85
N ARG A 216 -3.10 0.60 10.32
CA ARG A 216 -3.60 -0.65 9.77
C ARG A 216 -4.93 -0.41 9.06
N LEU A 217 -4.97 -0.77 7.78
CA LEU A 217 -6.10 -0.64 6.89
C LEU A 217 -6.30 -1.98 6.17
N ARG A 218 -6.90 -2.95 6.84
CA ARG A 218 -7.05 -4.30 6.31
C ARG A 218 -8.51 -4.60 5.97
N ARG A 219 -8.72 -5.32 4.85
CA ARG A 219 -10.05 -5.79 4.41
C ARG A 219 -11.04 -4.64 4.24
N LEU A 220 -10.65 -3.62 3.47
CA LEU A 220 -11.51 -2.52 3.06
C LEU A 220 -11.89 -2.67 1.58
N SER A 221 -12.99 -2.02 1.16
CA SER A 221 -13.49 -2.09 -0.21
C SER A 221 -13.12 -0.85 -1.04
N ILE A 222 -11.88 -0.37 -0.88
CA ILE A 222 -11.37 0.82 -1.57
C ILE A 222 -10.69 0.39 -2.88
N SER A 223 -11.07 0.98 -4.02
CA SER A 223 -10.53 0.64 -5.33
C SER A 223 -9.33 1.48 -5.75
N ILE A 224 -9.25 2.71 -5.27
CA ILE A 224 -8.22 3.67 -5.68
C ILE A 224 -7.59 4.30 -4.45
N LEU A 225 -6.26 4.38 -4.43
CA LEU A 225 -5.50 5.18 -3.48
C LEU A 225 -5.16 6.54 -4.13
N PRO A 226 -5.91 7.61 -3.85
CA PRO A 226 -5.76 8.89 -4.54
C PRO A 226 -4.50 9.65 -4.11
N ASN A 227 -4.16 10.71 -4.83
CA ASN A 227 -3.05 11.59 -4.47
C ASN A 227 -3.23 12.20 -3.08
N ASN A 228 -2.14 12.34 -2.34
CA ASN A 228 -2.10 12.94 -1.01
C ASN A 228 -2.94 12.24 0.06
N SER A 229 -3.21 10.93 -0.10
CA SER A 229 -4.05 10.13 0.81
C SER A 229 -3.60 10.21 2.28
N PHE A 230 -2.30 10.32 2.52
CA PHE A 230 -1.70 10.32 3.86
C PHE A 230 -0.92 11.61 4.15
N ARG A 231 -1.39 12.74 3.62
CA ARG A 231 -0.72 14.02 3.83
C ARG A 231 -0.59 14.37 5.32
N ARG A 232 0.52 15.01 5.71
CA ARG A 232 0.86 15.42 7.08
C ARG A 232 1.19 14.29 8.06
N MET A 233 1.17 13.02 7.64
CA MET A 233 1.51 11.88 8.51
C MET A 233 3.02 11.61 8.52
N LEU A 234 3.82 12.61 8.90
CA LEU A 234 5.28 12.60 8.78
C LEU A 234 5.98 11.59 9.70
N ARG A 235 5.31 11.15 10.77
CA ARG A 235 5.82 10.18 11.74
C ARG A 235 5.37 8.75 11.46
N LEU A 236 4.62 8.52 10.39
CA LEU A 236 4.18 7.18 10.04
C LEU A 236 5.38 6.31 9.64
N HIS A 237 5.63 5.23 10.37
CA HIS A 237 6.70 4.28 10.12
C HIS A 237 6.19 3.01 9.46
N THR A 238 4.98 2.57 9.83
CA THR A 238 4.37 1.34 9.32
C THR A 238 3.01 1.65 8.71
N LEU A 239 2.85 1.31 7.42
CA LEU A 239 1.59 1.39 6.71
C LEU A 239 1.23 0.00 6.17
N GLU A 240 0.10 -0.53 6.62
CA GLU A 240 -0.41 -1.84 6.19
C GLU A 240 -1.74 -1.68 5.45
N ILE A 241 -1.72 -1.95 4.16
CA ILE A 241 -2.88 -2.00 3.26
C ILE A 241 -2.98 -3.44 2.76
N THR A 242 -3.90 -4.22 3.30
CA THR A 242 -3.99 -5.64 2.96
C THR A 242 -5.42 -6.11 2.75
N HIS A 243 -5.58 -7.07 1.82
CA HIS A 243 -6.90 -7.63 1.49
C HIS A 243 -7.91 -6.57 0.99
N TRP A 244 -7.47 -5.70 0.06
CA TRP A 244 -8.37 -4.81 -0.68
C TRP A 244 -8.58 -5.36 -2.08
N PRO A 245 -9.52 -6.27 -2.29
CA PRO A 245 -9.67 -6.99 -3.56
C PRO A 245 -10.02 -6.09 -4.75
N SER A 246 -10.51 -4.89 -4.47
CA SER A 246 -10.86 -3.90 -5.48
C SER A 246 -9.72 -2.92 -5.80
N LEU A 247 -8.61 -2.89 -5.02
CA LEU A 247 -7.54 -1.92 -5.21
C LEU A 247 -6.69 -2.28 -6.44
N ASP A 248 -6.88 -1.56 -7.51
CA ASP A 248 -6.16 -1.70 -8.77
C ASP A 248 -5.24 -0.51 -9.08
N THR A 249 -5.53 0.66 -8.50
CA THR A 249 -4.84 1.91 -8.81
C THR A 249 -4.26 2.59 -7.56
N VAL A 250 -2.95 2.83 -7.59
CA VAL A 250 -2.22 3.66 -6.62
C VAL A 250 -1.69 4.89 -7.34
N ALA A 251 -2.27 6.06 -7.05
CA ALA A 251 -1.90 7.31 -7.71
C ALA A 251 -0.45 7.73 -7.40
N GLY A 252 0.23 8.36 -8.35
CA GLY A 252 1.66 8.65 -8.28
C GLY A 252 2.11 9.47 -7.07
N ASN A 253 1.26 10.33 -6.51
CA ASN A 253 1.56 11.13 -5.33
C ASN A 253 0.76 10.66 -4.08
N SER A 254 0.20 9.43 -4.08
CA SER A 254 -0.59 8.92 -2.97
C SER A 254 0.22 8.76 -1.68
N LEU A 255 1.49 8.39 -1.79
CA LEU A 255 2.43 8.16 -0.69
C LEU A 255 3.41 9.33 -0.49
N MET A 256 3.21 10.44 -1.19
CA MET A 256 4.10 11.59 -1.12
C MET A 256 4.14 12.19 0.29
N GLY A 257 5.37 12.44 0.80
CA GLY A 257 5.61 13.04 2.12
C GLY A 257 5.62 12.05 3.28
N LEU A 258 5.45 10.75 3.02
CA LEU A 258 5.60 9.71 4.05
C LEU A 258 7.06 9.35 4.31
N ASN A 259 7.38 9.10 5.58
CA ASN A 259 8.69 8.60 6.04
C ASN A 259 8.62 7.13 6.48
N VAL A 260 7.76 6.35 5.83
CA VAL A 260 7.56 4.94 6.19
C VAL A 260 8.82 4.12 5.98
N THR A 261 9.06 3.20 6.92
CA THR A 261 10.13 2.21 6.86
C THR A 261 9.61 0.82 6.50
N PHE A 262 8.33 0.54 6.81
CA PHE A 262 7.62 -0.70 6.51
C PHE A 262 6.34 -0.38 5.73
N LEU A 263 6.26 -0.89 4.51
CA LEU A 263 5.08 -0.76 3.64
C LEU A 263 4.62 -2.14 3.19
N THR A 264 3.37 -2.45 3.45
CA THR A 264 2.69 -3.63 2.92
C THR A 264 1.48 -3.20 2.10
N ILE A 265 1.43 -3.60 0.82
CA ILE A 265 0.24 -3.50 -0.04
C ILE A 265 0.01 -4.88 -0.66
N SER A 266 -0.59 -5.78 0.11
CA SER A 266 -0.69 -7.20 -0.26
C SER A 266 -2.13 -7.70 -0.33
N HIS A 267 -2.35 -8.82 -1.05
CA HIS A 267 -3.70 -9.37 -1.27
C HIS A 267 -4.66 -8.32 -1.89
N CYS A 268 -4.16 -7.58 -2.88
CA CYS A 268 -4.90 -6.57 -3.63
C CYS A 268 -4.97 -6.97 -5.12
N ASN A 269 -5.39 -6.04 -5.98
CA ASN A 269 -5.54 -6.30 -7.42
C ASN A 269 -4.54 -5.48 -8.28
N LEU A 270 -3.34 -5.24 -7.75
CA LEU A 270 -2.31 -4.50 -8.48
C LEU A 270 -1.71 -5.36 -9.60
N THR A 271 -1.84 -4.93 -10.84
CA THR A 271 -1.27 -5.61 -12.02
C THR A 271 0.17 -5.21 -12.33
N ALA A 272 0.63 -4.11 -11.75
CA ALA A 272 2.00 -3.60 -11.86
C ALA A 272 2.46 -2.98 -10.55
N VAL A 273 3.78 -2.93 -10.33
CA VAL A 273 4.38 -2.23 -9.19
C VAL A 273 4.10 -0.72 -9.32
N PRO A 274 3.58 -0.04 -8.29
CA PRO A 274 3.25 1.39 -8.35
C PRO A 274 4.51 2.27 -8.19
N TYR A 275 5.46 2.17 -9.11
CA TYR A 275 6.77 2.84 -9.04
C TYR A 275 6.69 4.34 -8.80
N THR A 276 5.72 5.01 -9.46
CA THR A 276 5.54 6.47 -9.34
C THR A 276 5.15 6.91 -7.93
N ALA A 277 4.44 6.07 -7.19
CA ALA A 277 4.10 6.33 -5.79
C ALA A 277 5.25 5.97 -4.86
N LEU A 278 5.93 4.85 -5.12
CA LEU A 278 7.01 4.33 -4.29
C LEU A 278 8.25 5.23 -4.28
N ARG A 279 8.58 5.90 -5.39
CA ARG A 279 9.79 6.76 -5.53
C ARG A 279 9.93 7.82 -4.44
N HIS A 280 8.83 8.21 -3.78
CA HIS A 280 8.84 9.20 -2.71
C HIS A 280 9.31 8.66 -1.34
N LEU A 281 9.46 7.33 -1.21
CA LEU A 281 9.70 6.64 0.06
C LEU A 281 11.20 6.39 0.31
N ALA A 282 11.98 7.45 0.45
CA ALA A 282 13.44 7.37 0.60
C ALA A 282 13.93 6.61 1.86
N TYR A 283 13.06 6.40 2.84
CA TYR A 283 13.38 5.71 4.11
C TYR A 283 12.91 4.25 4.14
N LEU A 284 12.25 3.78 3.06
CA LEU A 284 11.68 2.44 3.01
C LEU A 284 12.77 1.37 3.14
N ARG A 285 12.57 0.41 4.05
CA ARG A 285 13.44 -0.75 4.29
C ARG A 285 12.77 -2.07 3.93
N TYR A 286 11.50 -2.16 4.20
CA TYR A 286 10.67 -3.35 3.96
C TYR A 286 9.53 -3.00 3.02
N LEU A 287 9.42 -3.74 1.92
CA LEU A 287 8.33 -3.62 0.95
C LEU A 287 7.69 -4.99 0.71
N ASP A 288 6.39 -5.11 0.97
CA ASP A 288 5.63 -6.30 0.65
C ASP A 288 4.48 -5.97 -0.32
N LEU A 289 4.57 -6.53 -1.51
CA LEU A 289 3.57 -6.48 -2.57
C LEU A 289 3.03 -7.87 -2.92
N SER A 290 3.16 -8.84 -2.03
CA SER A 290 2.78 -10.23 -2.24
C SER A 290 1.27 -10.38 -2.48
N TYR A 291 0.87 -11.45 -3.17
CA TYR A 291 -0.53 -11.76 -3.49
C TYR A 291 -1.22 -10.65 -4.29
N ASN A 292 -0.49 -10.07 -5.23
CA ASN A 292 -1.00 -9.17 -6.27
C ASN A 292 -0.73 -9.79 -7.64
N PRO A 293 -1.58 -9.57 -8.66
CA PRO A 293 -1.40 -10.13 -10.01
C PRO A 293 -0.32 -9.39 -10.82
N ILE A 294 0.78 -9.01 -10.18
CA ILE A 294 1.92 -8.31 -10.82
C ILE A 294 2.66 -9.30 -11.71
N THR A 295 2.90 -8.93 -12.98
CA THR A 295 3.47 -9.82 -13.99
C THR A 295 4.95 -9.57 -14.27
N ALA A 296 5.46 -8.37 -14.05
CA ALA A 296 6.85 -8.03 -14.33
C ALA A 296 7.44 -7.02 -13.34
N LEU A 297 8.74 -7.16 -13.07
CA LEU A 297 9.58 -6.13 -12.45
C LEU A 297 10.44 -5.48 -13.53
N HIS A 298 10.24 -4.18 -13.75
CA HIS A 298 10.96 -3.43 -14.78
C HIS A 298 12.28 -2.87 -14.25
N GLY A 299 13.27 -2.77 -15.15
CA GLY A 299 14.61 -2.32 -14.81
C GLY A 299 14.66 -0.85 -14.33
N ASN A 300 15.51 -0.57 -13.35
CA ASN A 300 15.82 0.75 -12.79
C ASN A 300 14.69 1.54 -12.11
N LEU A 301 13.47 1.01 -12.02
CA LEU A 301 12.34 1.75 -11.46
C LEU A 301 12.29 1.78 -9.92
N LEU A 302 13.06 0.90 -9.26
CA LEU A 302 13.19 0.88 -7.79
C LEU A 302 14.43 1.65 -7.28
N SER A 303 15.23 2.26 -8.15
CA SER A 303 16.51 2.91 -7.80
C SER A 303 16.40 4.03 -6.77
N ASP A 304 15.23 4.65 -6.63
CA ASP A 304 14.99 5.70 -5.64
C ASP A 304 14.88 5.14 -4.21
N LEU A 305 14.61 3.84 -4.05
CA LEU A 305 14.48 3.16 -2.76
C LEU A 305 15.84 2.72 -2.19
N GLN A 306 16.78 3.62 -2.09
CA GLN A 306 18.18 3.33 -1.75
C GLN A 306 18.39 2.60 -0.42
N ARG A 307 17.43 2.68 0.51
CA ARG A 307 17.48 2.03 1.83
C ARG A 307 16.72 0.71 1.90
N LEU A 308 16.16 0.25 0.77
CA LEU A 308 15.41 -0.99 0.73
C LEU A 308 16.32 -2.18 1.07
N GLN A 309 15.87 -2.99 2.02
CA GLN A 309 16.56 -4.16 2.56
C GLN A 309 15.87 -5.45 2.14
N GLU A 310 14.55 -5.46 2.22
CA GLU A 310 13.70 -6.63 1.99
C GLU A 310 12.58 -6.30 1.01
N PHE A 311 12.41 -7.16 0.02
CA PHE A 311 11.32 -7.06 -0.94
C PHE A 311 10.59 -8.39 -1.09
N HIS A 312 9.30 -8.38 -0.82
CA HIS A 312 8.41 -9.52 -0.91
C HIS A 312 7.42 -9.30 -2.05
N LEU A 313 7.36 -10.25 -2.96
CA LEU A 313 6.42 -10.30 -4.09
C LEU A 313 6.02 -11.75 -4.35
N ALA A 314 5.61 -12.45 -3.29
CA ALA A 314 5.24 -13.85 -3.33
C ALA A 314 3.77 -14.05 -3.72
N GLY A 315 3.43 -15.25 -4.21
CA GLY A 315 2.03 -15.66 -4.42
C GLY A 315 1.28 -14.87 -5.48
N GLY A 316 1.97 -14.43 -6.55
CA GLY A 316 1.40 -13.65 -7.63
C GLY A 316 1.56 -14.30 -9.01
N ASN A 317 1.59 -13.46 -10.04
CA ASN A 317 1.71 -13.87 -11.44
C ASN A 317 3.03 -13.40 -12.08
N LEU A 318 4.09 -13.24 -11.30
CA LEU A 318 5.36 -12.71 -11.78
C LEU A 318 6.00 -13.67 -12.78
N LEU A 319 6.13 -13.22 -14.04
CA LEU A 319 6.69 -13.96 -15.15
C LEU A 319 8.15 -13.60 -15.42
N LYS A 320 8.51 -12.33 -15.14
CA LYS A 320 9.83 -11.80 -15.52
C LYS A 320 10.33 -10.73 -14.55
N ILE A 321 11.64 -10.78 -14.28
CA ILE A 321 12.39 -9.72 -13.64
C ILE A 321 13.43 -9.22 -14.65
N GLU A 322 13.36 -7.95 -15.01
CA GLU A 322 14.27 -7.35 -16.00
C GLU A 322 15.64 -7.05 -15.43
N LEU A 323 16.63 -7.02 -16.31
CA LEU A 323 17.99 -6.63 -15.95
C LEU A 323 18.01 -5.25 -15.30
N GLY A 324 18.74 -5.14 -14.19
CA GLY A 324 18.85 -3.89 -13.44
C GLY A 324 17.63 -3.54 -12.58
N ALA A 325 16.66 -4.45 -12.39
CA ALA A 325 15.48 -4.18 -11.53
C ALA A 325 15.85 -3.73 -10.12
N PHE A 326 16.97 -4.22 -9.58
CA PHE A 326 17.47 -3.85 -8.24
C PHE A 326 18.70 -2.95 -8.28
N ARG A 327 18.90 -2.24 -9.38
CA ARG A 327 20.05 -1.32 -9.54
C ARG A 327 19.99 -0.19 -8.51
N GLY A 328 21.12 0.07 -7.84
CA GLY A 328 21.24 1.16 -6.86
C GLY A 328 20.80 0.78 -5.42
N LEU A 329 20.32 -0.45 -5.19
CA LEU A 329 19.87 -0.91 -3.88
C LEU A 329 21.04 -1.48 -3.07
N GLY A 330 21.87 -0.61 -2.48
CA GLY A 330 23.11 -1.00 -1.77
C GLY A 330 22.90 -1.80 -0.49
N PHE A 331 21.72 -1.70 0.15
CA PHE A 331 21.39 -2.40 1.40
C PHE A 331 20.52 -3.65 1.19
N PHE A 332 20.19 -3.96 -0.06
CA PHE A 332 19.26 -5.04 -0.40
C PHE A 332 19.88 -6.41 -0.11
N HIS A 333 19.22 -7.20 0.72
CA HIS A 333 19.73 -8.51 1.13
C HIS A 333 18.70 -9.65 1.07
N LEU A 334 17.39 -9.34 1.01
CA LEU A 334 16.35 -10.35 0.94
C LEU A 334 15.40 -10.09 -0.23
N LEU A 335 15.24 -11.10 -1.09
CA LEU A 335 14.22 -11.16 -2.13
C LEU A 335 13.36 -12.40 -1.95
N ASN A 336 12.05 -12.20 -1.78
CA ASN A 336 11.08 -13.27 -1.80
C ASN A 336 10.14 -13.13 -3.00
N VAL A 337 10.32 -14.00 -3.98
CA VAL A 337 9.45 -14.13 -5.18
C VAL A 337 8.89 -15.55 -5.31
N SER A 338 8.71 -16.23 -4.17
CA SER A 338 8.14 -17.59 -4.14
C SER A 338 6.71 -17.64 -4.66
N SER A 339 6.29 -18.80 -5.12
CA SER A 339 4.91 -19.07 -5.58
C SER A 339 4.46 -18.09 -6.67
N ASN A 340 5.28 -17.93 -7.71
CA ASN A 340 5.01 -17.12 -8.89
C ASN A 340 5.11 -17.96 -10.18
N GLN A 341 5.25 -17.32 -11.33
CA GLN A 341 5.34 -17.95 -12.65
C GLN A 341 6.74 -17.76 -13.29
N LEU A 342 7.77 -17.57 -12.46
CA LEU A 342 9.13 -17.37 -12.95
C LEU A 342 9.68 -18.69 -13.53
N SER A 343 10.07 -18.66 -14.79
CA SER A 343 10.82 -19.76 -15.40
C SER A 343 12.33 -19.64 -15.22
N THR A 344 12.82 -18.42 -14.99
CA THR A 344 14.24 -18.14 -14.84
C THR A 344 14.51 -16.88 -14.03
N LEU A 345 15.75 -16.75 -13.55
CA LEU A 345 16.26 -15.57 -12.89
C LEU A 345 17.73 -15.39 -13.26
N GLU A 346 18.04 -14.42 -14.08
CA GLU A 346 19.38 -14.17 -14.56
C GLU A 346 20.26 -13.47 -13.51
N GLU A 347 21.54 -13.81 -13.43
CA GLU A 347 22.50 -13.18 -12.51
C GLU A 347 22.59 -11.66 -12.71
N GLY A 348 22.46 -11.20 -13.96
CA GLY A 348 22.50 -9.79 -14.33
C GLY A 348 21.44 -8.91 -13.67
N VAL A 349 20.34 -9.50 -13.16
CA VAL A 349 19.33 -8.80 -12.36
C VAL A 349 19.93 -8.20 -11.09
N PHE A 350 20.95 -8.86 -10.51
CA PHE A 350 21.62 -8.49 -9.25
C PHE A 350 23.00 -7.84 -9.44
N HIS A 351 23.35 -7.38 -10.64
CA HIS A 351 24.70 -6.86 -10.95
C HIS A 351 25.20 -5.75 -10.00
N SER A 352 24.28 -5.00 -9.41
CA SER A 352 24.59 -3.92 -8.45
C SER A 352 24.25 -4.25 -7.00
N VAL A 353 23.81 -5.49 -6.74
CA VAL A 353 23.45 -5.96 -5.39
C VAL A 353 24.59 -6.81 -4.86
N GLY A 354 25.46 -6.21 -4.04
CA GLY A 354 26.66 -6.89 -3.51
C GLY A 354 26.38 -7.88 -2.38
N ASN A 355 25.23 -7.84 -1.73
CA ASN A 355 24.99 -8.52 -0.47
C ASN A 355 23.65 -9.28 -0.39
N LEU A 356 23.24 -9.91 -1.49
CA LEU A 356 22.06 -10.78 -1.46
C LEU A 356 22.35 -12.00 -0.56
N GLN A 357 21.60 -12.14 0.53
CA GLN A 357 21.74 -13.21 1.52
C GLN A 357 20.62 -14.23 1.39
N THR A 358 19.37 -13.75 1.31
CA THR A 358 18.18 -14.61 1.26
C THR A 358 17.47 -14.45 -0.07
N LEU A 359 17.21 -15.59 -0.73
CA LEU A 359 16.50 -15.63 -2.02
C LEU A 359 15.45 -16.74 -2.01
N ARG A 360 14.19 -16.39 -1.99
CA ARG A 360 13.09 -17.35 -2.08
C ARG A 360 12.56 -17.43 -3.51
N LEU A 361 12.67 -18.61 -4.10
CA LEU A 361 12.23 -18.96 -5.46
C LEU A 361 11.31 -20.17 -5.49
N ASP A 362 11.04 -20.79 -4.34
CA ASP A 362 10.19 -21.97 -4.23
C ASP A 362 8.80 -21.77 -4.85
N GLY A 363 8.18 -22.81 -5.36
CA GLY A 363 6.84 -22.73 -5.98
C GLY A 363 6.80 -22.00 -7.33
N ASN A 364 7.95 -21.83 -8.02
CA ASN A 364 8.02 -21.30 -9.38
C ASN A 364 8.30 -22.43 -10.41
N PRO A 365 7.80 -22.34 -11.65
CA PRO A 365 8.07 -23.32 -12.71
C PRO A 365 9.48 -23.12 -13.31
N LEU A 366 10.53 -23.31 -12.50
CA LEU A 366 11.91 -23.00 -12.87
C LEU A 366 12.47 -23.93 -13.94
N ALA A 367 13.03 -23.34 -15.01
CA ALA A 367 13.80 -24.04 -16.02
C ALA A 367 15.27 -24.09 -15.61
N CYS A 368 15.75 -25.28 -15.27
CA CYS A 368 17.11 -25.50 -14.82
C CYS A 368 18.08 -25.57 -16.03
N ASP A 369 18.37 -24.41 -16.59
CA ASP A 369 19.34 -24.18 -17.67
C ASP A 369 20.49 -23.24 -17.22
N CYS A 370 21.32 -22.82 -18.16
CA CYS A 370 22.49 -21.99 -17.86
C CYS A 370 22.15 -20.67 -17.15
N ARG A 371 20.93 -20.14 -17.27
CA ARG A 371 20.49 -18.90 -16.65
C ARG A 371 20.36 -19.02 -15.13
N LEU A 372 20.01 -20.21 -14.63
CA LEU A 372 19.89 -20.48 -13.19
C LEU A 372 21.16 -21.07 -12.56
N LEU A 373 22.18 -21.42 -13.37
CA LEU A 373 23.41 -22.04 -12.89
C LEU A 373 24.06 -21.23 -11.75
N TRP A 374 24.00 -19.91 -11.80
CA TRP A 374 24.59 -19.04 -10.78
C TRP A 374 23.93 -19.22 -9.40
N VAL A 375 22.59 -19.41 -9.33
CA VAL A 375 21.86 -19.68 -8.08
C VAL A 375 22.30 -21.01 -7.50
N VAL A 376 22.30 -22.06 -8.36
CA VAL A 376 22.67 -23.42 -7.92
C VAL A 376 24.13 -23.49 -7.47
N ARG A 377 25.05 -22.78 -8.11
CA ARG A 377 26.45 -22.65 -7.65
C ARG A 377 26.58 -21.92 -6.32
N ARG A 378 25.68 -20.99 -6.03
CA ARG A 378 25.65 -20.24 -4.76
C ARG A 378 24.77 -20.88 -3.69
N ARG A 379 24.15 -22.04 -3.90
CA ARG A 379 23.19 -22.71 -3.02
C ARG A 379 23.67 -22.97 -1.59
N LEU A 380 24.99 -23.01 -1.37
CA LEU A 380 25.59 -23.15 -0.05
C LEU A 380 25.80 -21.81 0.68
N ARG A 381 25.70 -20.68 -0.05
CA ARG A 381 25.90 -19.31 0.46
C ARG A 381 24.59 -18.52 0.52
N LEU A 382 23.65 -18.83 -0.37
CA LEU A 382 22.32 -18.23 -0.37
C LEU A 382 21.42 -18.99 0.59
N ASP A 383 20.75 -18.26 1.44
CA ASP A 383 19.70 -18.81 2.28
C ASP A 383 18.38 -18.85 1.49
N PHE A 384 17.73 -19.99 1.47
CA PHE A 384 16.41 -20.18 0.87
C PHE A 384 15.29 -20.16 1.93
N ASP A 385 15.58 -19.70 3.13
CA ASP A 385 14.64 -19.60 4.24
C ASP A 385 13.91 -20.94 4.51
N GLY A 386 14.68 -22.05 4.49
CA GLY A 386 14.16 -23.40 4.72
C GLY A 386 13.40 -24.02 3.53
N HIS A 387 13.18 -23.28 2.43
CA HIS A 387 12.40 -23.72 1.26
C HIS A 387 13.29 -23.79 0.02
N SER A 388 13.95 -24.94 -0.21
CA SER A 388 14.83 -25.13 -1.36
C SER A 388 14.02 -25.09 -2.66
N PRO A 389 14.41 -24.26 -3.66
CA PRO A 389 13.77 -24.27 -4.97
C PRO A 389 13.99 -25.59 -5.70
N SER A 390 13.07 -25.98 -6.57
CA SER A 390 13.15 -27.18 -7.39
C SER A 390 13.02 -26.89 -8.88
N CYS A 391 13.57 -27.75 -9.71
CA CYS A 391 13.47 -27.67 -11.17
C CYS A 391 12.13 -28.16 -11.68
N SER A 392 11.49 -27.42 -12.61
CA SER A 392 10.32 -27.89 -13.37
C SER A 392 10.71 -28.50 -14.72
N THR A 393 11.74 -27.96 -15.35
CA THR A 393 12.29 -28.42 -16.65
C THR A 393 13.81 -28.35 -16.62
N PRO A 394 14.53 -29.14 -17.47
CA PRO A 394 14.05 -30.23 -18.31
C PRO A 394 13.60 -31.46 -17.51
N GLU A 395 12.94 -32.42 -18.15
CA GLU A 395 12.36 -33.63 -17.52
C GLU A 395 13.38 -34.43 -16.69
N MET A 396 14.63 -34.48 -17.14
CA MET A 396 15.71 -35.21 -16.46
C MET A 396 15.98 -34.75 -15.02
N VAL A 397 15.69 -33.49 -14.71
CA VAL A 397 15.94 -32.87 -13.38
C VAL A 397 14.64 -32.40 -12.72
N ARG A 398 13.50 -32.77 -13.27
CA ARG A 398 12.19 -32.36 -12.75
C ARG A 398 12.01 -32.75 -11.30
N ASN A 399 11.49 -31.81 -10.49
CA ASN A 399 11.28 -31.94 -9.04
C ASN A 399 12.56 -32.13 -8.21
N ARG A 400 13.76 -32.04 -8.82
CA ARG A 400 15.01 -32.10 -8.08
C ARG A 400 15.28 -30.74 -7.43
N GLU A 401 15.58 -30.73 -6.15
CA GLU A 401 15.88 -29.53 -5.41
C GLU A 401 17.30 -29.00 -5.71
N PHE A 402 17.50 -27.69 -5.61
CA PHE A 402 18.79 -27.07 -5.86
C PHE A 402 19.89 -27.57 -4.92
N ARG A 403 19.55 -27.98 -3.71
CA ARG A 403 20.50 -28.55 -2.73
C ARG A 403 21.02 -29.93 -3.12
N ASP A 404 20.30 -30.69 -3.94
CA ASP A 404 20.62 -32.08 -4.28
C ASP A 404 21.63 -32.19 -5.45
N PHE A 405 21.97 -31.09 -6.11
CA PHE A 405 22.92 -31.11 -7.20
C PHE A 405 24.37 -31.15 -6.70
N SER A 406 25.19 -32.05 -7.22
CA SER A 406 26.63 -32.04 -7.01
C SER A 406 27.35 -31.09 -7.98
N GLU A 407 28.49 -30.52 -7.58
CA GLU A 407 29.26 -29.61 -8.44
C GLU A 407 29.71 -30.25 -9.75
N ALA A 408 29.96 -31.57 -9.74
CA ALA A 408 30.43 -32.32 -10.91
C ALA A 408 29.34 -32.48 -11.99
N GLU A 409 28.05 -32.49 -11.59
CA GLU A 409 26.91 -32.64 -12.51
C GLU A 409 26.51 -31.33 -13.20
N LEU A 410 26.78 -30.17 -12.56
CA LEU A 410 26.28 -28.88 -13.02
C LEU A 410 26.64 -28.54 -14.46
N PRO A 411 27.90 -28.74 -14.95
CA PRO A 411 28.26 -28.39 -16.33
C PRO A 411 27.51 -29.23 -17.39
N GLY A 412 27.07 -30.43 -17.04
CA GLY A 412 26.33 -31.30 -17.95
C GLY A 412 24.81 -31.08 -17.97
N LEU A 413 24.25 -30.62 -16.84
CA LEU A 413 22.79 -30.45 -16.67
C LEU A 413 22.33 -29.03 -16.97
N PHE A 414 23.10 -28.02 -16.56
CA PHE A 414 22.75 -26.60 -16.73
C PHE A 414 23.37 -26.02 -17.99
N THR A 415 23.00 -26.58 -19.14
CA THR A 415 23.54 -26.19 -20.45
C THR A 415 22.55 -25.33 -21.22
N CYS A 416 23.09 -24.50 -22.12
CA CYS A 416 22.30 -23.75 -23.10
C CYS A 416 22.90 -23.99 -24.50
N ARG A 417 22.03 -24.01 -25.50
CA ARG A 417 22.41 -24.07 -26.91
C ARG A 417 22.20 -22.72 -27.56
N GLN A 418 23.29 -22.17 -28.16
CA GLN A 418 23.26 -20.86 -28.78
C GLN A 418 22.16 -20.71 -29.83
N ALA A 419 21.55 -19.56 -29.89
CA ALA A 419 20.60 -19.19 -30.93
C ALA A 419 21.26 -19.34 -32.33
N ARG A 420 20.58 -20.03 -33.25
CA ARG A 420 21.01 -20.17 -34.65
C ARG A 420 19.79 -19.96 -35.56
N ILE A 421 19.93 -19.07 -36.55
CA ILE A 421 18.93 -18.86 -37.57
C ILE A 421 18.88 -20.07 -38.49
N VAL A 422 17.66 -20.62 -38.65
CA VAL A 422 17.45 -21.90 -39.37
C VAL A 422 17.59 -21.70 -40.87
N ASP A 423 16.98 -20.65 -41.43
CA ASP A 423 17.07 -20.35 -42.87
C ASP A 423 18.04 -19.19 -43.10
N ARG A 424 19.21 -19.50 -43.61
CA ARG A 424 20.29 -18.54 -43.89
C ARG A 424 20.30 -18.07 -45.35
N ARG A 425 19.25 -18.34 -46.13
CA ARG A 425 19.20 -17.84 -47.50
C ARG A 425 19.05 -16.32 -47.47
N PRO A 426 19.88 -15.60 -48.25
CA PRO A 426 19.74 -14.17 -48.39
C PRO A 426 18.40 -13.87 -49.08
N GLN A 427 17.56 -13.11 -48.38
CA GLN A 427 16.27 -12.67 -48.91
C GLN A 427 16.46 -11.28 -49.50
N GLU A 428 16.33 -11.18 -50.81
CA GLU A 428 16.31 -9.91 -51.54
C GLU A 428 14.97 -9.80 -52.26
N LEU A 429 14.18 -8.83 -51.91
CA LEU A 429 12.86 -8.60 -52.52
C LEU A 429 12.83 -7.27 -53.25
N LYS A 430 12.40 -7.31 -54.51
CA LYS A 430 12.12 -6.14 -55.35
C LYS A 430 10.61 -6.05 -55.55
N VAL A 431 10.01 -4.99 -55.05
CA VAL A 431 8.56 -4.83 -55.03
C VAL A 431 8.16 -3.44 -55.50
N GLU A 432 6.95 -3.30 -56.00
CA GLU A 432 6.36 -2.00 -56.36
C GLU A 432 5.85 -1.26 -55.13
N GLU A 433 5.89 0.07 -55.18
CA GLU A 433 5.37 0.93 -54.10
C GLU A 433 3.89 0.62 -53.83
N GLY A 434 3.52 0.57 -52.54
CA GLY A 434 2.17 0.24 -52.07
C GLY A 434 1.94 -1.24 -51.75
N THR A 435 2.87 -2.13 -52.08
CA THR A 435 2.75 -3.57 -51.73
C THR A 435 3.04 -3.86 -50.26
N THR A 436 2.49 -4.96 -49.75
CA THR A 436 2.84 -5.46 -48.40
C THR A 436 3.89 -6.55 -48.53
N VAL A 437 4.98 -6.38 -47.80
CA VAL A 437 6.13 -7.30 -47.81
C VAL A 437 6.27 -7.97 -46.46
N VAL A 438 6.64 -9.24 -46.48
CA VAL A 438 6.85 -10.06 -45.28
C VAL A 438 8.21 -10.73 -45.38
N PHE A 439 9.02 -10.63 -44.31
CA PHE A 439 10.27 -11.33 -44.16
C PHE A 439 10.18 -12.28 -42.97
N ASP A 440 10.37 -13.57 -43.21
CA ASP A 440 10.39 -14.59 -42.16
C ASP A 440 11.79 -14.75 -41.58
N CYS A 441 11.82 -14.84 -40.24
CA CYS A 441 13.04 -15.16 -39.53
C CYS A 441 12.70 -16.15 -38.41
N SER A 442 13.24 -17.33 -38.51
CA SER A 442 13.09 -18.41 -37.52
C SER A 442 14.44 -18.84 -36.99
N ALA A 443 14.51 -19.16 -35.72
CA ALA A 443 15.75 -19.59 -35.07
C ALA A 443 15.51 -20.80 -34.15
N ASP A 444 16.53 -21.62 -34.01
CA ASP A 444 16.63 -22.74 -33.10
C ASP A 444 17.66 -22.44 -32.01
N GLY A 445 17.44 -22.92 -30.81
CA GLY A 445 18.32 -22.72 -29.66
C GLY A 445 17.66 -23.15 -28.37
N ASP A 446 18.42 -23.28 -27.30
CA ASP A 446 17.91 -23.60 -25.99
C ASP A 446 18.59 -22.69 -24.95
N PRO A 447 17.84 -21.83 -24.25
CA PRO A 447 16.38 -21.56 -24.35
C PRO A 447 15.95 -21.02 -25.72
N SER A 448 14.65 -21.19 -26.05
CA SER A 448 14.09 -20.71 -27.32
C SER A 448 14.47 -19.25 -27.59
N PRO A 449 15.09 -18.94 -28.77
CA PRO A 449 15.56 -17.61 -29.08
C PRO A 449 14.43 -16.59 -29.22
N SER A 450 14.68 -15.36 -28.79
CA SER A 450 13.86 -14.19 -29.10
C SER A 450 14.30 -13.59 -30.43
N ILE A 451 13.34 -13.26 -31.32
CA ILE A 451 13.59 -12.62 -32.60
C ILE A 451 13.35 -11.11 -32.47
N SER A 452 14.31 -10.34 -32.92
CA SER A 452 14.20 -8.88 -33.04
C SER A 452 14.69 -8.41 -34.39
N TRP A 453 14.17 -7.28 -34.86
CA TRP A 453 14.55 -6.68 -36.12
C TRP A 453 15.09 -5.26 -35.95
N MET A 454 16.15 -4.95 -36.68
CA MET A 454 16.71 -3.60 -36.76
C MET A 454 16.65 -3.07 -38.19
N SER A 455 16.34 -1.79 -38.32
CA SER A 455 16.38 -1.08 -39.61
C SER A 455 17.81 -0.70 -40.00
N ASN A 456 17.97 -0.24 -41.22
CA ASN A 456 19.22 0.27 -41.77
C ASN A 456 19.92 1.36 -40.90
N GLN A 457 19.15 2.05 -40.08
CA GLN A 457 19.65 3.07 -39.14
C GLN A 457 20.00 2.51 -37.76
N GLN A 458 20.14 1.20 -37.63
CA GLN A 458 20.39 0.47 -36.36
C GLN A 458 19.31 0.72 -35.27
N LYS A 459 18.12 1.13 -35.70
CA LYS A 459 16.98 1.34 -34.80
C LYS A 459 16.16 0.06 -34.70
N ALA A 460 15.89 -0.40 -33.46
CA ALA A 460 15.01 -1.53 -33.22
C ALA A 460 13.58 -1.21 -33.70
N LEU A 461 12.98 -2.15 -34.41
CA LEU A 461 11.62 -2.05 -34.91
C LEU A 461 10.63 -2.53 -33.84
N SER A 462 9.51 -1.82 -33.73
CA SER A 462 8.47 -2.13 -32.75
C SER A 462 7.38 -3.05 -33.33
N SER A 463 6.49 -3.52 -32.47
CA SER A 463 5.30 -4.28 -32.86
C SER A 463 4.17 -3.39 -33.40
N THR A 464 4.36 -2.08 -33.47
CA THR A 464 3.35 -1.10 -33.91
C THR A 464 3.86 -0.29 -35.11
N GLY A 465 2.93 0.18 -35.91
CA GLY A 465 3.25 0.99 -37.10
C GLY A 465 3.13 0.23 -38.43
N ARG A 466 3.53 0.92 -39.52
CA ARG A 466 3.51 0.39 -40.88
C ARG A 466 4.60 -0.67 -41.11
N VAL A 467 5.79 -0.42 -40.57
CA VAL A 467 6.91 -1.38 -40.51
C VAL A 467 6.91 -1.95 -39.09
N ARG A 468 6.54 -3.22 -38.93
CA ARG A 468 6.35 -3.82 -37.62
C ARG A 468 6.81 -5.28 -37.54
N VAL A 469 7.15 -5.71 -36.35
CA VAL A 469 7.48 -7.10 -36.04
C VAL A 469 6.23 -7.79 -35.46
N LEU A 470 5.86 -8.92 -36.05
CA LEU A 470 4.76 -9.74 -35.59
C LEU A 470 5.20 -10.66 -34.44
N ASN A 471 4.24 -11.19 -33.66
CA ASN A 471 4.51 -12.04 -32.50
C ASN A 471 5.26 -13.35 -32.84
N ASN A 472 5.18 -13.81 -34.07
CA ASN A 472 5.90 -14.99 -34.56
C ASN A 472 7.35 -14.68 -35.02
N GLY A 473 7.84 -13.45 -34.83
CA GLY A 473 9.17 -13.03 -35.27
C GLY A 473 9.27 -12.54 -36.71
N THR A 474 8.17 -12.50 -37.46
CA THR A 474 8.11 -12.04 -38.84
C THR A 474 8.13 -10.53 -38.93
N LEU A 475 8.90 -9.94 -39.87
CA LEU A 475 8.88 -8.52 -40.20
C LEU A 475 7.84 -8.26 -41.31
N GLU A 476 6.86 -7.43 -41.03
CA GLU A 476 5.84 -6.99 -41.95
C GLU A 476 6.02 -5.51 -42.31
N VAL A 477 6.16 -5.21 -43.58
CA VAL A 477 6.20 -3.85 -44.14
C VAL A 477 4.93 -3.63 -44.98
N ARG A 478 3.97 -2.91 -44.41
CA ARG A 478 2.69 -2.60 -45.08
C ARG A 478 2.82 -1.36 -45.95
N TYR A 479 2.24 -1.43 -47.15
CA TYR A 479 2.26 -0.32 -48.08
C TYR A 479 3.69 0.23 -48.24
N ALA A 480 4.61 -0.64 -48.70
CA ALA A 480 6.02 -0.33 -48.85
C ALA A 480 6.22 0.94 -49.66
N GLN A 481 7.07 1.83 -49.19
CA GLN A 481 7.42 3.10 -49.83
C GLN A 481 8.88 3.07 -50.24
N VAL A 482 9.26 3.89 -51.22
CA VAL A 482 10.64 3.98 -51.70
C VAL A 482 11.63 4.21 -50.54
N GLN A 483 11.23 4.98 -49.52
CA GLN A 483 12.03 5.24 -48.33
C GLN A 483 12.23 4.02 -47.43
N ASP A 484 11.46 2.94 -47.58
CA ASP A 484 11.64 1.69 -46.85
C ASP A 484 12.70 0.79 -47.49
N SER A 485 13.19 1.16 -48.68
CA SER A 485 14.30 0.45 -49.32
C SER A 485 15.54 0.47 -48.44
N GLY A 486 16.14 -0.68 -48.26
CA GLY A 486 17.33 -0.82 -47.44
C GLY A 486 17.48 -2.21 -46.88
N THR A 487 18.44 -2.36 -45.99
CA THR A 487 18.77 -3.63 -45.36
C THR A 487 18.12 -3.68 -43.96
N PHE A 488 17.39 -4.74 -43.69
CA PHE A 488 16.89 -5.07 -42.36
C PHE A 488 17.70 -6.21 -41.78
N LEU A 489 18.02 -6.12 -40.49
CA LEU A 489 18.79 -7.14 -39.76
C LEU A 489 17.85 -7.90 -38.84
N CYS A 490 17.65 -9.19 -39.08
CA CYS A 490 17.07 -10.10 -38.11
C CYS A 490 18.13 -10.55 -37.12
N MET A 491 17.85 -10.46 -35.83
CA MET A 491 18.68 -10.93 -34.76
C MET A 491 17.92 -11.95 -33.91
N ALA A 492 18.42 -13.15 -33.82
CA ALA A 492 17.97 -14.20 -32.91
C ALA A 492 18.90 -14.24 -31.69
N SER A 493 18.33 -14.15 -30.48
CA SER A 493 19.11 -13.99 -29.27
C SER A 493 18.56 -14.88 -28.14
N ASN A 494 19.44 -15.61 -27.46
CA ASN A 494 19.14 -16.32 -26.23
C ASN A 494 20.29 -16.18 -25.20
N ALA A 495 20.18 -16.83 -24.06
CA ALA A 495 21.17 -16.75 -22.98
C ALA A 495 22.57 -17.31 -23.36
N ALA A 496 22.65 -18.16 -24.37
CA ALA A 496 23.91 -18.76 -24.82
C ALA A 496 24.61 -17.97 -25.94
N GLY A 497 23.90 -16.99 -26.54
CA GLY A 497 24.43 -16.12 -27.58
C GLY A 497 23.41 -15.67 -28.60
N ASN A 498 23.89 -14.96 -29.62
CA ASN A 498 23.06 -14.42 -30.69
C ASN A 498 23.56 -14.84 -32.07
N ASP A 499 22.67 -14.80 -33.03
CA ASP A 499 22.92 -15.01 -34.44
C ASP A 499 22.16 -13.97 -35.24
N ASN A 500 22.63 -13.60 -36.44
CA ASN A 500 21.96 -12.58 -37.24
C ASN A 500 22.01 -12.88 -38.73
N ILE A 501 21.03 -12.36 -39.45
CA ILE A 501 20.98 -12.36 -40.92
C ILE A 501 20.40 -11.03 -41.43
N SER A 502 20.93 -10.56 -42.54
CA SER A 502 20.43 -9.38 -43.24
C SER A 502 19.52 -9.76 -44.40
N VAL A 503 18.42 -9.01 -44.54
CA VAL A 503 17.51 -9.09 -45.70
C VAL A 503 17.41 -7.73 -46.37
N SER A 504 17.29 -7.70 -47.67
CA SER A 504 17.27 -6.46 -48.47
C SER A 504 15.92 -6.25 -49.13
N LEU A 505 15.37 -5.03 -49.01
CA LEU A 505 14.13 -4.58 -49.62
C LEU A 505 14.46 -3.49 -50.64
N HIS A 506 14.01 -3.66 -51.87
CA HIS A 506 14.08 -2.65 -52.91
C HIS A 506 12.67 -2.31 -53.38
N VAL A 507 12.21 -1.12 -53.08
CA VAL A 507 10.88 -0.61 -53.52
C VAL A 507 11.06 0.23 -54.77
N LEU A 508 10.43 -0.23 -55.85
CA LEU A 508 10.44 0.44 -57.14
C LEU A 508 9.32 1.48 -57.19
N GLN A 509 9.66 2.68 -57.60
CA GLN A 509 8.66 3.73 -57.80
C GLN A 509 7.76 3.39 -58.99
N LEU A 510 6.46 3.43 -58.83
CA LEU A 510 5.52 3.31 -59.93
C LEU A 510 5.77 4.43 -60.91
N PRO A 511 5.98 4.14 -62.24
CA PRO A 511 6.12 5.19 -63.22
C PRO A 511 4.84 6.03 -63.24
N SER A 512 4.96 7.31 -62.89
CA SER A 512 3.88 8.25 -62.95
C SER A 512 3.45 8.39 -64.42
N THR A 513 2.34 7.77 -64.82
CA THR A 513 1.65 8.02 -66.07
C THR A 513 1.03 9.44 -66.03
N HIS A 514 1.83 10.44 -66.29
CA HIS A 514 1.33 11.75 -66.63
C HIS A 514 1.31 11.92 -68.16
N ASN A 515 0.13 12.03 -68.65
CA ASN A 515 -0.32 12.28 -70.02
C ASN A 515 0.52 13.31 -70.78
N ARG A 516 0.81 12.89 -72.01
CA ARG A 516 1.13 13.82 -73.16
C ARG A 516 0.01 14.82 -73.36
N THR A 517 0.33 16.12 -73.33
CA THR A 517 -0.15 17.06 -74.28
C THR A 517 0.94 18.10 -74.53
N ALA A 518 1.19 18.25 -75.85
CA ALA A 518 2.24 19.00 -76.42
C ALA A 518 2.07 20.54 -76.30
N SER A 519 3.16 21.25 -76.28
CA SER A 519 3.44 22.20 -77.35
C SER A 519 4.78 22.91 -77.11
N HIS A 520 5.61 22.84 -78.18
CA HIS A 520 6.68 23.72 -78.64
C HIS A 520 6.89 25.04 -77.87
N PHE A 521 8.13 25.36 -77.49
CA PHE A 521 8.92 26.40 -78.24
C PHE A 521 10.39 26.32 -77.80
N SER A 522 11.23 26.57 -78.81
CA SER A 522 12.66 26.43 -78.95
C SER A 522 13.51 27.50 -78.23
N GLN A 523 14.80 27.14 -78.14
CA GLN A 523 15.99 28.01 -78.29
C GLN A 523 16.43 28.80 -77.03
N GLU A 524 17.63 28.92 -76.73
CA GLU A 524 18.98 28.75 -77.21
C GLU A 524 19.91 29.04 -76.00
N SER A 525 20.86 28.23 -75.74
CA SER A 525 22.31 28.44 -75.95
C SER A 525 23.00 29.55 -75.11
N LEU A 526 23.98 29.15 -74.33
CA LEU A 526 25.38 29.57 -74.38
C LEU A 526 26.05 29.66 -72.97
N THR A 527 26.91 28.74 -72.74
CA THR A 527 28.38 28.79 -72.46
C THR A 527 28.93 29.44 -71.22
N LEU A 528 29.81 28.61 -70.67
CA LEU A 528 31.17 28.81 -70.10
C LEU A 528 31.39 29.29 -68.63
N VAL A 529 31.84 28.38 -67.87
CA VAL A 529 33.01 28.19 -66.96
C VAL A 529 33.98 29.41 -66.76
N PRO A 530 34.74 29.63 -65.68
CA PRO A 530 35.22 28.71 -64.63
C PRO A 530 35.26 29.30 -63.17
N ALA A 531 35.66 28.41 -62.25
CA ALA A 531 36.03 28.71 -60.87
C ALA A 531 37.35 29.55 -60.75
N PRO A 532 37.76 30.14 -59.60
CA PRO A 532 38.28 29.35 -58.47
C PRO A 532 38.16 29.89 -57.03
N SER A 533 38.54 29.02 -56.09
CA SER A 533 39.20 29.22 -54.79
C SER A 533 38.46 29.78 -53.57
N ALA A 534 38.56 28.96 -52.51
CA ALA A 534 38.22 29.22 -51.11
C ALA A 534 39.09 30.33 -50.44
N PRO A 535 38.73 30.88 -49.26
CA PRO A 535 38.96 30.16 -48.02
C PRO A 535 37.98 30.39 -46.85
N ASN A 536 38.01 29.45 -45.93
CA ASN A 536 37.62 29.44 -44.52
C ASN A 536 36.96 30.67 -43.88
N THR A 537 35.82 30.44 -43.27
CA THR A 537 35.52 30.86 -41.87
C THR A 537 34.30 30.15 -41.30
N THR A 538 34.42 29.72 -40.06
CA THR A 538 33.45 29.23 -39.12
C THR A 538 32.13 29.99 -39.13
N ALA A 539 31.00 29.28 -39.25
CA ALA A 539 29.70 29.80 -38.88
C ALA A 539 28.77 28.69 -38.38
N GLN A 540 28.20 28.99 -37.25
CA GLN A 540 27.26 28.22 -36.45
C GLN A 540 26.07 27.73 -37.27
N VAL A 541 25.67 26.48 -37.02
CA VAL A 541 24.42 25.91 -37.54
C VAL A 541 23.26 26.47 -36.73
N ALA A 542 22.51 27.36 -37.33
CA ALA A 542 21.15 27.72 -36.91
C ALA A 542 20.15 26.86 -37.64
N SER A 543 19.45 26.00 -36.95
CA SER A 543 18.32 25.24 -37.44
C SER A 543 17.15 26.16 -37.73
N SER A 544 16.84 26.43 -39.00
CA SER A 544 15.65 27.14 -39.42
C SER A 544 14.45 26.18 -39.48
N PHE A 545 13.47 26.37 -38.60
CA PHE A 545 12.14 25.79 -38.75
C PHE A 545 11.34 26.56 -39.79
N PRO A 546 10.62 25.89 -40.72
CA PRO A 546 9.82 26.57 -41.74
C PRO A 546 8.43 26.92 -41.21
N PHE A 547 8.30 27.98 -40.46
CA PHE A 547 6.98 28.57 -40.17
C PHE A 547 6.96 30.02 -40.63
N ASP A 548 6.03 30.32 -41.53
CA ASP A 548 5.76 31.66 -41.98
C ASP A 548 5.29 32.53 -40.81
N ALA A 549 5.86 33.73 -40.63
CA ALA A 549 5.58 34.65 -39.53
C ALA A 549 4.08 35.00 -39.42
N LYS A 550 3.34 34.94 -40.51
CA LYS A 550 1.88 35.16 -40.53
C LYS A 550 1.12 34.02 -39.85
N THR A 551 1.55 32.78 -40.01
CA THR A 551 0.92 31.61 -39.37
C THR A 551 1.16 31.63 -37.86
N LEU A 552 2.34 32.08 -37.41
CA LEU A 552 2.66 32.21 -35.98
C LEU A 552 1.79 33.27 -35.29
N VAL A 553 1.59 34.42 -35.95
CA VAL A 553 0.74 35.50 -35.43
C VAL A 553 -0.73 35.06 -35.35
N ILE A 554 -1.25 34.35 -36.34
CA ILE A 554 -2.62 33.83 -36.32
C ILE A 554 -2.78 32.78 -35.22
N ALA A 555 -1.82 31.86 -35.04
CA ALA A 555 -1.87 30.87 -33.98
C ALA A 555 -1.81 31.49 -32.56
N MET A 556 -0.98 32.52 -32.38
CA MET A 556 -0.88 33.24 -31.10
C MET A 556 -2.15 34.04 -30.79
N THR A 557 -2.75 34.71 -31.79
CA THR A 557 -4.01 35.47 -31.58
C THR A 557 -5.19 34.54 -31.28
N MET A 558 -5.30 33.41 -31.97
CA MET A 558 -6.35 32.41 -31.70
C MET A 558 -6.18 31.76 -30.35
N GLY A 559 -4.95 31.45 -29.92
CA GLY A 559 -4.63 30.94 -28.58
C GLY A 559 -4.99 31.94 -27.48
N PHE A 560 -4.68 33.22 -27.66
CA PHE A 560 -4.98 34.28 -26.69
C PHE A 560 -6.51 34.53 -26.59
N LEU A 561 -7.24 34.53 -27.69
CA LEU A 561 -8.70 34.65 -27.69
C LEU A 561 -9.37 33.44 -27.01
N SER A 562 -8.87 32.21 -27.24
CA SER A 562 -9.35 31.00 -26.57
C SER A 562 -9.09 31.06 -25.05
N PHE A 563 -7.92 31.53 -24.62
CA PHE A 563 -7.61 31.74 -23.24
C PHE A 563 -8.52 32.76 -22.54
N LEU A 564 -8.75 33.93 -23.19
CA LEU A 564 -9.64 34.95 -22.68
C LEU A 564 -11.09 34.46 -22.55
N SER A 565 -11.57 33.67 -23.53
CA SER A 565 -12.92 33.11 -23.49
C SER A 565 -13.08 32.09 -22.35
N SER A 566 -12.07 31.26 -22.11
CA SER A 566 -12.10 30.28 -21.01
C SER A 566 -12.06 30.97 -19.62
N VAL A 567 -11.27 32.04 -19.49
CA VAL A 567 -11.21 32.85 -18.26
C VAL A 567 -12.55 33.55 -18.00
N ALA A 568 -13.18 34.12 -19.05
CA ALA A 568 -14.50 34.72 -18.93
C ALA A 568 -15.59 33.72 -18.51
N ILE A 569 -15.55 32.51 -19.06
CA ILE A 569 -16.47 31.41 -18.65
C ILE A 569 -16.25 31.02 -17.19
N CYS A 570 -14.98 30.93 -16.74
CA CYS A 570 -14.68 30.67 -15.32
C CYS A 570 -15.19 31.76 -14.40
N PHE A 571 -15.08 33.06 -14.78
CA PHE A 571 -15.61 34.16 -13.98
C PHE A 571 -17.15 34.15 -13.94
N VAL A 572 -17.83 33.84 -15.04
CA VAL A 572 -19.28 33.68 -15.08
C VAL A 572 -19.70 32.52 -14.17
N PHE A 573 -19.00 31.40 -14.24
CA PHE A 573 -19.29 30.24 -13.39
C PHE A 573 -19.06 30.55 -11.90
N MET A 574 -17.96 31.23 -11.55
CA MET A 574 -17.70 31.69 -10.18
C MET A 574 -18.75 32.70 -9.69
N PHE A 575 -19.19 33.60 -10.57
CA PHE A 575 -20.24 34.58 -10.22
C PHE A 575 -21.57 33.89 -9.93
N PHE A 576 -22.01 32.95 -10.76
CA PHE A 576 -23.22 32.15 -10.53
C PHE A 576 -23.08 31.24 -9.31
N TRP A 577 -21.89 30.65 -9.09
CA TRP A 577 -21.63 29.82 -7.91
C TRP A 577 -21.62 30.65 -6.61
N SER A 578 -21.06 31.86 -6.65
CA SER A 578 -21.09 32.82 -5.54
C SER A 578 -22.52 33.28 -5.22
N GLN A 579 -23.38 33.51 -6.24
CA GLN A 579 -24.78 33.82 -6.00
C GLN A 579 -25.57 32.62 -5.45
N SER A 580 -25.23 31.39 -5.88
CA SER A 580 -25.84 30.15 -5.38
C SER A 580 -25.49 29.88 -3.91
N GLN A 581 -24.31 30.30 -3.45
CA GLN A 581 -23.92 30.18 -2.04
C GLN A 581 -24.60 31.17 -1.10
N GLY A 582 -25.21 32.23 -1.64
CA GLY A 582 -25.95 33.24 -0.85
C GLY A 582 -27.31 32.80 -0.34
N GLN A 583 -27.82 31.63 -0.73
CA GLN A 583 -29.15 31.14 -0.33
C GLN A 583 -29.11 29.86 0.54
N ILE A 584 -27.97 29.35 0.93
CA ILE A 584 -27.88 28.25 1.89
C ILE A 584 -27.48 28.83 3.26
N LYS A 585 -28.38 29.55 3.91
CA LYS A 585 -28.33 29.80 5.34
C LYS A 585 -28.93 28.59 6.07
N HIS A 586 -28.07 27.95 6.83
CA HIS A 586 -28.33 26.93 7.81
C HIS A 586 -29.65 27.14 8.59
N ASN A 587 -30.51 26.14 8.58
CA ASN A 587 -31.26 25.70 9.73
C ASN A 587 -31.65 24.23 9.56
N ALA A 588 -30.71 23.34 9.93
CA ALA A 588 -31.10 21.98 10.27
C ALA A 588 -31.23 21.90 11.78
N ASN A 589 -32.36 22.33 12.30
CA ASN A 589 -32.84 21.92 13.61
C ASN A 589 -33.41 20.51 13.44
N ILE A 590 -32.76 19.54 14.06
CA ILE A 590 -33.30 18.17 14.19
C ILE A 590 -34.13 18.19 15.47
N ASP A 591 -35.45 18.43 15.34
CA ASP A 591 -36.40 18.22 16.43
C ASP A 591 -36.75 16.72 16.52
N PHE A 592 -36.31 16.09 17.58
CA PHE A 592 -36.80 14.77 17.98
C PHE A 592 -38.16 14.90 18.62
N VAL A 593 -39.22 14.51 17.90
CA VAL A 593 -40.56 14.38 18.47
C VAL A 593 -40.73 12.97 19.05
N PRO A 594 -40.87 12.79 20.37
CA PRO A 594 -41.22 11.49 20.93
C PRO A 594 -42.69 11.17 20.63
N ARG A 595 -42.91 10.05 19.98
CA ARG A 595 -44.26 9.54 19.73
C ARG A 595 -44.83 8.97 21.02
N THR A 596 -45.76 9.66 21.64
CA THR A 596 -46.61 9.14 22.73
C THR A 596 -47.54 8.07 22.16
N SER A 597 -47.47 6.89 22.76
CA SER A 597 -48.39 5.79 22.52
C SER A 597 -49.76 6.08 23.15
N MET A 598 -50.83 6.09 22.34
CA MET A 598 -52.19 5.81 22.83
C MET A 598 -52.59 4.42 22.33
N GLY A 599 -53.13 3.67 23.26
CA GLY A 599 -53.34 2.25 23.20
C GLY A 599 -54.50 1.74 22.32
N GLY A 600 -54.50 0.44 22.17
CA GLY A 600 -55.67 -0.38 21.82
C GLY A 600 -55.38 -1.50 20.87
N GLY A 601 -55.29 -2.73 21.40
CA GLY A 601 -55.83 -3.93 20.76
C GLY A 601 -55.02 -4.72 19.76
N GLY A 602 -54.46 -5.82 20.21
CA GLY A 602 -54.49 -7.16 19.62
C GLY A 602 -53.86 -7.43 18.24
N GLY A 603 -52.90 -8.37 18.19
CA GLY A 603 -52.62 -9.14 16.99
C GLY A 603 -51.11 -9.31 16.68
N ASP A 604 -50.66 -10.54 16.77
CA ASP A 604 -49.32 -11.04 16.42
C ASP A 604 -48.88 -10.65 15.01
N GLY A 605 -47.63 -10.18 14.87
CA GLY A 605 -47.02 -9.97 13.59
C GLY A 605 -45.57 -9.47 13.74
N VAL A 606 -44.63 -10.33 13.50
CA VAL A 606 -43.20 -9.99 13.41
C VAL A 606 -42.98 -9.05 12.23
N ASP A 607 -42.68 -7.80 12.49
CA ASP A 607 -42.37 -6.80 11.47
C ASP A 607 -40.91 -6.36 11.56
N THR A 608 -40.14 -6.78 10.56
CA THR A 608 -38.77 -6.34 10.32
C THR A 608 -38.80 -4.94 9.71
N GLY A 609 -38.71 -3.92 10.53
CA GLY A 609 -38.70 -2.52 10.12
C GLY A 609 -37.46 -2.17 9.27
N LYS A 610 -37.68 -2.05 7.96
CA LYS A 610 -36.74 -1.37 7.05
C LYS A 610 -36.83 0.14 7.29
N PHE A 611 -35.70 0.73 7.71
CA PHE A 611 -35.55 2.19 7.75
C PHE A 611 -35.07 2.67 6.38
N THR A 612 -35.86 3.44 5.69
CA THR A 612 -35.46 4.19 4.49
C THR A 612 -34.99 5.58 4.90
N MET A 613 -33.72 5.87 4.69
CA MET A 613 -33.15 7.20 4.86
C MET A 613 -33.41 8.00 3.57
N LYS A 614 -34.18 9.05 3.62
CA LYS A 614 -34.34 10.03 2.55
C LYS A 614 -33.39 11.18 2.84
N LEU A 615 -32.35 11.33 2.04
CA LEU A 615 -31.54 12.54 2.00
C LEU A 615 -32.33 13.62 1.27
N ILE A 616 -32.52 14.75 1.91
CA ILE A 616 -32.95 16.01 1.29
C ILE A 616 -31.73 16.94 1.23
#